data_b1a38039a1c8f91f25f7bcef1152aab0
#
_entry.id   b1a38039a1c8f91f25f7bcef1152aab0
#
_cell.length_a   1.000
_cell.length_b   1.000
_cell.length_c   1.000
_cell.angle_alpha   90.00
_cell.angle_beta   90.00
_cell.angle_gamma   90.00
#
_symmetry.space_group_name_H-M   'P 1'
#
loop_
_entity.id
_entity.type
_entity.pdbx_description
1 polymer ?
#
loop_
_entity_poly.entity_id
_entity_poly.type
_entity_poly.pdbx_seq_one_letter_code
_entity_poly.pdbx_strand_id
1 'polypeptide(L)'
;NKVKLYFMLGLPLEEEEDRKEIAHLAEKIAVNYYDEIPKEQRVGKCQITVSTSFFVPKPFTPFQWARMYTPGDYLGFAKTVNHEIKEMKNQKSIRYNWHQADETLLEGVFARGDRKIAAVIKEAYKNGALFDAWTEYWNYERWVEAFKTTGIDMDFYTLRERGEDEIFPWDFINIGVTKKFLRKEWE
;
A
#
# COMPACT_ATOMS: atom_id res chain seq x y z
N ASN A 1 -15.03 -7.46 21.95
CA ASN A 1 -15.28 -6.05 21.67
C ASN A 1 -14.14 -5.33 20.93
N LYS A 2 -13.16 -6.09 20.40
CA LYS A 2 -12.05 -5.58 19.59
C LYS A 2 -12.04 -6.24 18.21
N VAL A 3 -11.95 -5.46 17.15
CA VAL A 3 -11.84 -5.92 15.76
C VAL A 3 -10.68 -5.18 15.10
N LYS A 4 -9.90 -5.91 14.29
CA LYS A 4 -8.90 -5.32 13.41
C LYS A 4 -9.27 -5.65 11.97
N LEU A 5 -9.32 -4.63 11.14
CA LEU A 5 -9.59 -4.72 9.71
C LEU A 5 -8.36 -4.27 8.95
N TYR A 6 -8.02 -5.00 7.90
CA TYR A 6 -6.89 -4.69 7.04
C TYR A 6 -7.40 -4.54 5.61
N PHE A 7 -7.03 -3.44 4.98
CA PHE A 7 -7.38 -3.15 3.59
C PHE A 7 -6.15 -2.68 2.82
N MET A 8 -6.29 -2.63 1.52
CA MET A 8 -5.29 -2.10 0.60
C MET A 8 -5.94 -0.97 -0.20
N LEU A 9 -5.19 0.11 -0.43
CA LEU A 9 -5.62 1.28 -1.22
C LEU A 9 -4.75 1.42 -2.47
N GLY A 10 -5.35 1.90 -3.54
CA GLY A 10 -4.67 2.14 -4.82
C GLY A 10 -4.63 0.90 -5.72
N LEU A 11 -5.60 0.00 -5.58
CA LEU A 11 -5.79 -1.11 -6.52
C LEU A 11 -6.19 -0.58 -7.91
N PRO A 12 -5.86 -1.31 -9.00
CA PRO A 12 -6.42 -1.00 -10.31
C PRO A 12 -7.95 -0.97 -10.26
N LEU A 13 -8.55 0.00 -10.94
CA LEU A 13 -10.00 0.23 -11.00
C LEU A 13 -10.65 0.63 -9.67
N GLU A 14 -9.89 0.87 -8.60
CA GLU A 14 -10.42 1.36 -7.33
C GLU A 14 -10.96 2.79 -7.48
N GLU A 15 -12.20 2.99 -7.08
CA GLU A 15 -12.87 4.29 -7.09
C GLU A 15 -12.90 4.92 -5.69
N GLU A 16 -13.29 6.19 -5.61
CA GLU A 16 -13.39 6.90 -4.33
C GLU A 16 -14.45 6.27 -3.42
N GLU A 17 -15.52 5.75 -4.01
CA GLU A 17 -16.61 5.11 -3.27
C GLU A 17 -16.14 3.83 -2.59
N ASP A 18 -15.30 3.01 -3.23
CA ASP A 18 -14.70 1.82 -2.61
C ASP A 18 -13.92 2.17 -1.35
N ARG A 19 -13.22 3.31 -1.36
CA ARG A 19 -12.47 3.79 -0.19
C ARG A 19 -13.40 4.22 0.95
N LYS A 20 -14.52 4.86 0.64
CA LYS A 20 -15.53 5.25 1.64
C LYS A 20 -16.21 4.02 2.26
N GLU A 21 -16.43 2.96 1.48
CA GLU A 21 -17.01 1.72 1.98
C GLU A 21 -16.17 1.05 3.09
N ILE A 22 -14.87 1.32 3.15
CA ILE A 22 -14.03 0.91 4.29
C ILE A 22 -14.52 1.53 5.61
N ALA A 23 -14.87 2.81 5.58
CA ALA A 23 -15.40 3.53 6.75
C ALA A 23 -16.82 3.04 7.09
N HIS A 24 -17.65 2.83 6.09
CA HIS A 24 -19.02 2.33 6.25
C HIS A 24 -19.03 0.91 6.86
N LEU A 25 -18.11 0.03 6.44
CA LEU A 25 -18.00 -1.30 7.05
C LEU A 25 -17.59 -1.20 8.53
N ALA A 26 -16.64 -0.33 8.87
CA ALA A 26 -16.24 -0.12 10.26
C ALA A 26 -17.41 0.44 11.10
N GLU A 27 -18.16 1.41 10.56
CA GLU A 27 -19.36 1.95 11.21
C GLU A 27 -20.44 0.87 11.41
N LYS A 28 -20.70 0.06 10.40
CA LYS A 28 -21.67 -1.05 10.49
C LYS A 28 -21.32 -2.03 11.61
N ILE A 29 -20.03 -2.34 11.80
CA ILE A 29 -19.59 -3.20 12.90
C ILE A 29 -19.85 -2.51 14.27
N ALA A 30 -19.58 -1.20 14.37
CA ALA A 30 -19.85 -0.44 15.59
C ALA A 30 -21.35 -0.39 15.91
N VAL A 31 -22.19 -0.12 14.91
CA VAL A 31 -23.64 -0.09 15.04
C VAL A 31 -24.14 -1.45 15.52
N ASN A 32 -23.76 -2.55 14.87
CA ASN A 32 -24.16 -3.91 15.27
C ASN A 32 -23.77 -4.20 16.72
N TYR A 33 -22.56 -3.81 17.16
CA TYR A 33 -22.15 -4.02 18.54
C TYR A 33 -23.04 -3.27 19.55
N TYR A 34 -23.41 -2.04 19.22
CA TYR A 34 -24.25 -1.22 20.12
C TYR A 34 -25.74 -1.57 20.06
N ASP A 35 -26.22 -2.12 18.98
CA ASP A 35 -27.62 -2.51 18.81
C ASP A 35 -27.89 -3.92 19.37
N GLU A 36 -27.00 -4.88 19.12
CA GLU A 36 -27.17 -6.29 19.53
C GLU A 36 -26.85 -6.53 21.01
N ILE A 37 -25.97 -5.71 21.63
CA ILE A 37 -25.52 -5.93 23.01
C ILE A 37 -26.14 -4.88 23.92
N PRO A 38 -27.07 -5.24 24.83
CA PRO A 38 -27.62 -4.34 25.82
C PRO A 38 -26.55 -3.67 26.66
N LYS A 39 -26.75 -2.40 27.02
CA LYS A 39 -25.75 -1.58 27.70
C LYS A 39 -25.16 -2.25 28.96
N GLU A 40 -26.00 -2.97 29.69
CA GLU A 40 -25.65 -3.65 30.95
C GLU A 40 -24.75 -4.87 30.73
N GLN A 41 -24.78 -5.44 29.49
CA GLN A 41 -23.99 -6.61 29.12
C GLN A 41 -22.71 -6.26 28.36
N ARG A 42 -22.49 -4.97 28.05
CA ARG A 42 -21.31 -4.53 27.31
C ARG A 42 -20.06 -4.57 28.17
N VAL A 43 -19.08 -5.36 27.74
CA VAL A 43 -17.75 -5.36 28.35
C VAL A 43 -16.92 -4.24 27.69
N GLY A 44 -17.17 -2.99 28.13
CA GLY A 44 -16.49 -1.79 27.63
C GLY A 44 -17.00 -1.30 26.28
N LYS A 45 -16.21 -0.43 25.62
CA LYS A 45 -16.53 0.15 24.32
C LYS A 45 -16.13 -0.77 23.18
N CYS A 46 -16.84 -0.71 22.07
CA CYS A 46 -16.37 -1.25 20.81
C CYS A 46 -15.07 -0.57 20.39
N GLN A 47 -14.08 -1.35 19.97
CA GLN A 47 -12.80 -0.86 19.51
C GLN A 47 -12.48 -1.49 18.15
N ILE A 48 -12.54 -0.69 17.11
CA ILE A 48 -12.27 -1.11 15.74
C ILE A 48 -10.98 -0.41 15.30
N THR A 49 -10.00 -1.19 14.88
CA THR A 49 -8.80 -0.67 14.24
C THR A 49 -8.86 -0.98 12.77
N VAL A 50 -8.92 0.03 11.95
CA VAL A 50 -8.79 -0.05 10.50
C VAL A 50 -7.35 0.28 10.15
N SER A 51 -6.69 -0.61 9.44
CA SER A 51 -5.32 -0.41 8.93
C SER A 51 -5.30 -0.58 7.42
N THR A 52 -4.79 0.41 6.72
CA THR A 52 -4.62 0.33 5.26
C THR A 52 -3.14 0.31 4.90
N SER A 53 -2.78 -0.58 3.96
CA SER A 53 -1.53 -0.52 3.22
C SER A 53 -1.81 0.06 1.82
N PHE A 54 -0.76 0.49 1.15
CA PHE A 54 -0.87 0.91 -0.25
C PHE A 54 -0.47 -0.23 -1.18
N PHE A 55 -1.11 -0.27 -2.33
CA PHE A 55 -0.91 -1.32 -3.31
C PHE A 55 0.50 -1.29 -3.91
N VAL A 56 1.17 -2.42 -3.87
CA VAL A 56 2.46 -2.66 -4.55
C VAL A 56 2.30 -3.86 -5.48
N PRO A 57 2.33 -3.67 -6.81
CA PRO A 57 2.26 -4.77 -7.75
C PRO A 57 3.44 -5.73 -7.55
N LYS A 58 3.15 -6.99 -7.27
CA LYS A 58 4.19 -8.00 -7.02
C LYS A 58 4.50 -8.82 -8.27
N PRO A 59 5.77 -9.22 -8.48
CA PRO A 59 6.12 -10.25 -9.44
C PRO A 59 5.27 -11.51 -9.29
N PHE A 60 5.06 -12.21 -10.39
CA PHE A 60 4.31 -13.48 -10.44
C PHE A 60 2.85 -13.40 -9.99
N THR A 61 2.27 -12.20 -10.01
CA THR A 61 0.82 -11.99 -9.82
C THR A 61 0.20 -11.42 -11.08
N PRO A 62 -1.12 -11.53 -11.26
CA PRO A 62 -1.81 -10.83 -12.35
C PRO A 62 -1.52 -9.32 -12.37
N PHE A 63 -1.32 -8.72 -11.20
CA PHE A 63 -1.05 -7.29 -11.06
C PHE A 63 0.37 -6.85 -11.44
N GLN A 64 1.26 -7.76 -11.86
CA GLN A 64 2.65 -7.39 -12.18
C GLN A 64 2.78 -6.35 -13.31
N TRP A 65 1.74 -6.14 -14.11
CA TRP A 65 1.66 -5.10 -15.16
C TRP A 65 1.17 -3.76 -14.63
N ALA A 66 0.43 -3.76 -13.52
CA ALA A 66 -0.17 -2.55 -12.95
C ALA A 66 0.88 -1.49 -12.59
N ARG A 67 0.47 -0.24 -12.68
CA ARG A 67 1.24 0.88 -12.11
C ARG A 67 0.97 1.05 -10.62
N MET A 68 1.83 1.77 -9.96
CA MET A 68 1.59 2.35 -8.64
C MET A 68 1.10 3.80 -8.79
N TYR A 69 0.79 4.42 -7.68
CA TYR A 69 0.43 5.82 -7.58
C TYR A 69 1.54 6.62 -6.90
N THR A 70 1.53 7.95 -7.05
CA THR A 70 2.47 8.81 -6.36
C THR A 70 2.23 8.79 -4.85
N PRO A 71 3.23 9.13 -4.01
CA PRO A 71 3.02 9.29 -2.57
C PRO A 71 1.88 10.27 -2.24
N GLY A 72 1.73 11.33 -3.04
CA GLY A 72 0.66 12.30 -2.89
C GLY A 72 -0.73 11.70 -3.12
N ASP A 73 -0.89 10.87 -4.16
CA ASP A 73 -2.14 10.16 -4.45
C ASP A 73 -2.49 9.19 -3.33
N TYR A 74 -1.54 8.35 -2.88
CA TYR A 74 -1.76 7.41 -1.77
C TYR A 74 -2.20 8.11 -0.48
N LEU A 75 -1.55 9.22 -0.14
CA LEU A 75 -1.97 10.04 1.00
C LEU A 75 -3.35 10.65 0.80
N GLY A 76 -3.70 11.02 -0.44
CA GLY A 76 -5.04 11.45 -0.80
C GLY A 76 -6.07 10.36 -0.52
N PHE A 77 -5.81 9.12 -0.97
CA PHE A 77 -6.70 7.98 -0.74
C PHE A 77 -6.91 7.70 0.77
N ALA A 78 -5.83 7.69 1.54
CA ALA A 78 -5.93 7.51 2.99
C ALA A 78 -6.70 8.65 3.68
N LYS A 79 -6.54 9.88 3.21
CA LYS A 79 -7.30 11.04 3.73
C LYS A 79 -8.78 10.93 3.42
N THR A 80 -9.18 10.40 2.26
CA THR A 80 -10.60 10.13 1.93
C THR A 80 -11.21 9.18 2.96
N VAL A 81 -10.58 8.04 3.24
CA VAL A 81 -11.04 7.10 4.28
C VAL A 81 -11.11 7.77 5.65
N ASN A 82 -10.08 8.53 6.03
CA ASN A 82 -10.04 9.21 7.32
C ASN A 82 -11.12 10.29 7.47
N HIS A 83 -11.41 11.01 6.39
CA HIS A 83 -12.47 11.99 6.37
C HIS A 83 -13.84 11.34 6.58
N GLU A 84 -14.13 10.29 5.81
CA GLU A 84 -15.36 9.53 5.92
C GLU A 84 -15.58 8.96 7.33
N ILE A 85 -14.53 8.38 7.94
CA ILE A 85 -14.60 7.89 9.33
C ILE A 85 -14.99 9.01 10.31
N LYS A 86 -14.51 10.25 10.10
CA LYS A 86 -14.82 11.39 10.98
C LYS A 86 -16.28 11.83 10.89
N GLU A 87 -16.95 11.56 9.79
CA GLU A 87 -18.36 11.84 9.62
C GLU A 87 -19.27 10.75 10.25
N MET A 88 -18.73 9.60 10.62
CA MET A 88 -19.47 8.48 11.19
C MET A 88 -19.95 8.77 12.61
N LYS A 89 -21.16 8.30 12.95
CA LYS A 89 -21.75 8.44 14.29
C LYS A 89 -20.89 7.83 15.39
N ASN A 90 -20.30 6.66 15.11
CA ASN A 90 -19.47 5.91 16.05
C ASN A 90 -17.96 6.11 15.84
N GLN A 91 -17.54 7.22 15.23
CA GLN A 91 -16.14 7.53 14.93
C GLN A 91 -15.18 7.32 16.13
N LYS A 92 -15.67 7.56 17.35
CA LYS A 92 -14.88 7.36 18.59
C LYS A 92 -14.56 5.90 18.90
N SER A 93 -15.23 4.97 18.24
CA SER A 93 -14.97 3.52 18.31
C SER A 93 -13.97 3.06 17.26
N ILE A 94 -13.64 3.91 16.27
CA ILE A 94 -12.84 3.56 15.11
C ILE A 94 -11.48 4.28 15.20
N ARG A 95 -10.41 3.51 15.19
CA ARG A 95 -9.04 4.02 15.04
C ARG A 95 -8.55 3.66 13.63
N TYR A 96 -8.04 4.64 12.89
CA TYR A 96 -7.52 4.47 11.56
C TYR A 96 -6.01 4.71 11.51
N ASN A 97 -5.30 3.82 10.84
CA ASN A 97 -3.86 3.93 10.57
C ASN A 97 -3.59 3.55 9.11
N TRP A 98 -2.56 4.14 8.51
CA TRP A 98 -2.07 3.78 7.17
C TRP A 98 -0.55 3.73 7.16
N HIS A 99 0.00 3.01 6.18
CA HIS A 99 1.43 2.92 5.96
C HIS A 99 1.99 4.21 5.35
N GLN A 100 3.30 4.39 5.42
CA GLN A 100 3.96 5.52 4.79
C GLN A 100 4.01 5.32 3.26
N ALA A 101 3.67 6.38 2.53
CA ALA A 101 3.56 6.30 1.07
C ALA A 101 4.92 6.27 0.36
N ASP A 102 5.91 6.94 0.90
CA ASP A 102 7.28 6.96 0.41
C ASP A 102 8.00 5.61 0.62
N GLU A 103 7.81 4.98 1.78
CA GLU A 103 8.28 3.61 2.02
C GLU A 103 7.66 2.63 1.03
N THR A 104 6.36 2.78 0.76
CA THR A 104 5.63 1.95 -0.22
C THR A 104 6.20 2.09 -1.63
N LEU A 105 6.54 3.33 -2.03
CA LEU A 105 7.12 3.57 -3.34
C LEU A 105 8.48 2.87 -3.47
N LEU A 106 9.33 2.98 -2.45
CA LEU A 106 10.62 2.31 -2.41
C LEU A 106 10.48 0.78 -2.41
N GLU A 107 9.50 0.24 -1.68
CA GLU A 107 9.15 -1.18 -1.73
C GLU A 107 8.81 -1.61 -3.16
N GLY A 108 8.05 -0.81 -3.89
CA GLY A 108 7.72 -1.03 -5.30
C GLY A 108 8.95 -1.09 -6.19
N VAL A 109 9.91 -0.19 -5.98
CA VAL A 109 11.19 -0.22 -6.70
C VAL A 109 11.93 -1.53 -6.45
N PHE A 110 12.05 -1.96 -5.20
CA PHE A 110 12.78 -3.19 -4.87
C PHE A 110 12.07 -4.45 -5.35
N ALA A 111 10.74 -4.48 -5.25
CA ALA A 111 9.97 -5.62 -5.73
C ALA A 111 10.01 -5.79 -7.26
N ARG A 112 10.18 -4.71 -8.01
CA ARG A 112 10.03 -4.67 -9.48
C ARG A 112 11.30 -4.27 -10.22
N GLY A 113 12.38 -3.97 -9.48
CA GLY A 113 13.63 -3.48 -10.00
C GLY A 113 14.46 -4.51 -10.73
N ASP A 114 15.44 -4.03 -11.44
CA ASP A 114 16.47 -4.82 -12.12
C ASP A 114 17.86 -4.63 -11.45
N ARG A 115 18.91 -5.14 -12.07
CA ARG A 115 20.30 -5.05 -11.57
C ARG A 115 20.78 -3.62 -11.34
N LYS A 116 20.21 -2.63 -12.02
CA LYS A 116 20.63 -1.22 -11.89
C LYS A 116 20.35 -0.69 -10.49
N ILE A 117 19.32 -1.22 -9.81
CA ILE A 117 18.98 -0.81 -8.45
C ILE A 117 20.13 -1.08 -7.46
N ALA A 118 21.04 -2.01 -7.75
CA ALA A 118 22.22 -2.24 -6.91
C ALA A 118 23.10 -0.97 -6.80
N ALA A 119 23.18 -0.13 -7.84
CA ALA A 119 23.91 1.13 -7.79
C ALA A 119 23.24 2.14 -6.85
N VAL A 120 21.90 2.20 -6.88
CA VAL A 120 21.11 3.05 -5.97
C VAL A 120 21.30 2.62 -4.52
N ILE A 121 21.18 1.33 -4.23
CA ILE A 121 21.38 0.79 -2.87
C ILE A 121 22.77 1.15 -2.35
N LYS A 122 23.81 0.96 -3.18
CA LYS A 122 25.19 1.32 -2.81
C LYS A 122 25.33 2.82 -2.51
N GLU A 123 24.69 3.68 -3.28
CA GLU A 123 24.74 5.11 -3.06
C GLU A 123 23.94 5.54 -1.83
N ALA A 124 22.74 5.00 -1.63
CA ALA A 124 21.94 5.22 -0.43
C ALA A 124 22.69 4.78 0.84
N TYR A 125 23.38 3.64 0.80
CA TYR A 125 24.24 3.19 1.90
C TYR A 125 25.33 4.21 2.22
N LYS A 126 26.01 4.78 1.23
CA LYS A 126 27.01 5.84 1.43
C LYS A 126 26.40 7.12 2.03
N ASN A 127 25.14 7.40 1.69
CA ASN A 127 24.36 8.51 2.24
C ASN A 127 23.84 8.23 3.65
N GLY A 128 24.14 7.06 4.24
CA GLY A 128 23.80 6.69 5.61
C GLY A 128 22.48 5.93 5.75
N ALA A 129 21.93 5.34 4.69
CA ALA A 129 20.78 4.44 4.74
C ALA A 129 21.21 3.06 5.26
N LEU A 130 21.21 2.87 6.59
CA LEU A 130 21.71 1.64 7.25
C LEU A 130 20.62 0.87 7.98
N PHE A 131 19.69 1.57 8.62
CA PHE A 131 18.66 0.97 9.49
C PHE A 131 17.25 1.44 9.12
N ASP A 132 16.98 1.58 7.84
CA ASP A 132 15.75 2.17 7.31
C ASP A 132 14.48 1.34 7.60
N ALA A 133 14.64 0.11 8.16
CA ALA A 133 13.52 -0.67 8.68
C ALA A 133 12.93 -0.11 10.00
N TRP A 134 13.62 0.82 10.65
CA TRP A 134 13.14 1.50 11.85
C TRP A 134 12.77 2.94 11.52
N THR A 135 11.56 3.33 11.89
CA THR A 135 11.00 4.67 11.57
C THR A 135 11.90 5.82 12.03
N GLU A 136 12.59 5.67 13.16
CA GLU A 136 13.52 6.69 13.68
C GLU A 136 14.78 6.90 12.82
N TYR A 137 15.13 5.92 11.99
CA TYR A 137 16.28 5.99 11.07
C TYR A 137 15.88 6.23 9.62
N TRP A 138 14.58 6.06 9.32
CA TRP A 138 14.05 6.27 7.99
C TRP A 138 14.27 7.69 7.51
N ASN A 139 14.81 7.83 6.30
CA ASN A 139 14.97 9.12 5.65
C ASN A 139 14.87 8.95 4.13
N TYR A 140 13.73 9.33 3.59
CA TYR A 140 13.42 9.21 2.18
C TYR A 140 14.37 10.03 1.27
N GLU A 141 14.81 11.21 1.72
CA GLU A 141 15.69 12.09 0.95
C GLU A 141 17.03 11.41 0.61
N ARG A 142 17.54 10.51 1.44
CA ARG A 142 18.76 9.74 1.14
C ARG A 142 18.58 8.87 -0.10
N TRP A 143 17.40 8.30 -0.28
CA TRP A 143 17.04 7.50 -1.44
C TRP A 143 16.81 8.35 -2.67
N VAL A 144 16.09 9.47 -2.56
CA VAL A 144 15.90 10.44 -3.64
C VAL A 144 17.25 10.91 -4.19
N GLU A 145 18.19 11.28 -3.33
CA GLU A 145 19.52 11.70 -3.75
C GLU A 145 20.32 10.54 -4.39
N ALA A 146 20.18 9.32 -3.88
CA ALA A 146 20.83 8.15 -4.47
C ALA A 146 20.31 7.85 -5.90
N PHE A 147 19.01 7.95 -6.13
CA PHE A 147 18.43 7.84 -7.46
C PHE A 147 18.95 8.92 -8.39
N LYS A 148 18.95 10.17 -7.93
CA LYS A 148 19.46 11.32 -8.69
C LYS A 148 20.95 11.16 -9.05
N THR A 149 21.79 10.80 -8.08
CA THR A 149 23.23 10.61 -8.29
C THR A 149 23.53 9.49 -9.27
N THR A 150 22.75 8.42 -9.26
CA THR A 150 22.93 7.28 -10.16
C THR A 150 22.28 7.48 -11.53
N GLY A 151 21.46 8.52 -11.70
CA GLY A 151 20.71 8.77 -12.93
C GLY A 151 19.65 7.72 -13.21
N ILE A 152 19.20 6.98 -12.19
CA ILE A 152 18.17 5.95 -12.32
C ILE A 152 16.83 6.56 -11.96
N ASP A 153 15.84 6.36 -12.84
CA ASP A 153 14.50 6.88 -12.66
C ASP A 153 13.65 5.92 -11.80
N MET A 154 13.23 6.38 -10.64
CA MET A 154 12.35 5.65 -9.74
C MET A 154 10.98 5.39 -10.37
N ASP A 155 10.44 6.37 -11.09
CA ASP A 155 9.11 6.34 -11.67
C ASP A 155 9.02 5.30 -12.79
N PHE A 156 10.14 5.02 -13.47
CA PHE A 156 10.23 3.92 -14.44
C PHE A 156 9.83 2.57 -13.84
N TYR A 157 10.16 2.32 -12.58
CA TYR A 157 9.85 1.05 -11.92
C TYR A 157 8.46 1.04 -11.28
N THR A 158 7.90 2.19 -10.95
CA THR A 158 6.73 2.30 -10.08
C THR A 158 5.51 2.88 -10.77
N LEU A 159 5.60 4.05 -11.38
CA LEU A 159 4.42 4.83 -11.79
C LEU A 159 3.88 4.50 -13.18
N ARG A 160 4.61 3.75 -13.98
CA ARG A 160 4.14 3.34 -15.30
C ARG A 160 3.45 1.98 -15.27
N GLU A 161 2.43 1.82 -16.08
CA GLU A 161 1.91 0.52 -16.46
C GLU A 161 2.91 -0.17 -17.39
N ARG A 162 3.10 -1.47 -17.21
CA ARG A 162 4.05 -2.24 -18.02
C ARG A 162 3.36 -2.81 -19.24
N GLY A 163 4.10 -2.82 -20.35
CA GLY A 163 3.61 -3.40 -21.60
C GLY A 163 3.43 -4.91 -21.52
N GLU A 164 2.47 -5.40 -22.26
CA GLU A 164 2.11 -6.83 -22.29
C GLU A 164 3.28 -7.73 -22.71
N ASP A 165 4.06 -7.30 -23.72
CA ASP A 165 5.20 -8.03 -24.25
C ASP A 165 6.52 -7.67 -23.55
N GLU A 166 6.47 -6.86 -22.50
CA GLU A 166 7.66 -6.46 -21.75
C GLU A 166 8.31 -7.68 -21.08
N ILE A 167 9.62 -7.80 -21.23
CA ILE A 167 10.41 -8.82 -20.52
C ILE A 167 10.70 -8.29 -19.11
N PHE A 168 10.23 -8.99 -18.11
CA PHE A 168 10.43 -8.63 -16.72
C PHE A 168 11.75 -9.19 -16.17
N PRO A 169 12.35 -8.51 -15.19
CA PRO A 169 13.59 -8.98 -14.55
C PRO A 169 13.49 -10.38 -13.93
N TRP A 170 12.29 -10.86 -13.66
CA TRP A 170 12.01 -12.16 -13.05
C TRP A 170 11.49 -13.23 -14.04
N ASP A 171 11.30 -12.93 -15.32
CA ASP A 171 10.73 -13.87 -16.31
C ASP A 171 11.55 -15.15 -16.51
N PHE A 172 12.83 -15.14 -16.13
CA PHE A 172 13.69 -16.32 -16.18
C PHE A 172 13.45 -17.33 -15.04
N ILE A 173 12.64 -16.97 -14.04
CA ILE A 173 12.33 -17.83 -12.89
C ILE A 173 11.03 -18.58 -13.17
N ASN A 174 11.10 -19.91 -13.14
CA ASN A 174 9.91 -20.74 -13.30
C ASN A 174 9.32 -21.08 -11.93
N ILE A 175 8.14 -20.56 -11.63
CA ILE A 175 7.37 -20.83 -10.40
C ILE A 175 6.22 -21.83 -10.63
N GLY A 176 6.15 -22.46 -11.80
CA GLY A 176 5.05 -23.37 -12.14
C GLY A 176 3.77 -22.68 -12.65
N VAL A 177 3.73 -21.35 -12.70
CA VAL A 177 2.64 -20.55 -13.29
C VAL A 177 3.16 -19.80 -14.50
N THR A 178 2.49 -19.93 -15.63
CA THR A 178 2.93 -19.28 -16.87
C THR A 178 2.55 -17.80 -16.90
N LYS A 179 3.39 -16.97 -17.51
CA LYS A 179 3.09 -15.55 -17.75
C LYS A 179 1.77 -15.38 -18.54
N LYS A 180 1.50 -16.29 -19.49
CA LYS A 180 0.25 -16.30 -20.26
C LYS A 180 -0.98 -16.50 -19.36
N PHE A 181 -0.89 -17.36 -18.34
CA PHE A 181 -1.98 -17.51 -17.38
C PHE A 181 -2.19 -16.24 -16.57
N LEU A 182 -1.12 -15.68 -15.99
CA LEU A 182 -1.20 -14.44 -15.22
C LEU A 182 -1.78 -13.27 -16.04
N ARG A 183 -1.44 -13.21 -17.33
CA ARG A 183 -1.99 -12.20 -18.24
C ARG A 183 -3.50 -12.36 -18.43
N LYS A 184 -3.98 -13.57 -18.64
CA LYS A 184 -5.42 -13.84 -18.75
C LYS A 184 -6.20 -13.44 -17.52
N GLU A 185 -5.58 -13.55 -16.34
CA GLU A 185 -6.19 -13.12 -15.08
C GLU A 185 -6.11 -11.59 -14.87
N TRP A 186 -5.22 -10.92 -15.61
CA TRP A 186 -5.11 -9.46 -15.60
C TRP A 186 -6.14 -8.78 -16.51
N GLU A 187 -6.47 -9.36 -17.66
CA GLU A 187 -7.48 -8.90 -18.64
C GLU A 187 -8.90 -9.05 -18.10
#